data_61396aa8a5f63930fd30d0e38f92e4cf
#
_entry.id   61396aa8a5f63930fd30d0e38f92e4cf
#
_cell.length_a   1.000
_cell.length_b   1.000
_cell.length_c   1.000
_cell.angle_alpha   90.00
_cell.angle_beta   90.00
_cell.angle_gamma   90.00
#
_symmetry.space_group_name_H-M   'P 1'
#
loop_
_entity.id
_entity.type
_entity.pdbx_description
1 polymer ?
#
loop_
_entity_poly.entity_id
_entity_poly.type
_entity_poly.pdbx_seq_one_letter_code
_entity_poly.pdbx_strand_id
1 'polypeptide(L)'
;NSVVGKLRLPLISGTFADRFGFTNKLMVSYLSYLPSILLLLLTRSYSGIVLTMLSIGLAAGIFKPLISGTVRAVTDGTNKTLGFAIFYAMVNVGASFGPIVAGRLRVISWNYAFGAAAIAIGLMLVITILFYKEPPRQMEGVTLGRKLKYIGLTLADVRFSTFLVLLGIFFWLPFW
;
A
#
# COMPACT_ATOMS: atom_id res chain seq x y z
N ASN A 1 29.26 12.91 -16.97
CA ASN A 1 29.18 11.44 -16.84
C ASN A 1 28.80 11.09 -15.39
N SER A 2 27.53 11.32 -15.05
CA SER A 2 27.04 11.12 -13.68
C SER A 2 26.55 9.68 -13.50
N VAL A 3 27.19 8.95 -12.62
CA VAL A 3 26.75 7.65 -12.08
C VAL A 3 25.35 7.74 -11.48
N VAL A 4 24.92 8.94 -11.06
CA VAL A 4 23.59 9.26 -10.51
C VAL A 4 22.43 9.04 -11.51
N GLY A 5 22.66 9.21 -12.81
CA GLY A 5 21.64 9.01 -13.85
C GLY A 5 21.25 7.54 -14.10
N LYS A 6 22.00 6.57 -13.58
CA LYS A 6 21.73 5.14 -13.73
C LYS A 6 21.14 4.48 -12.48
N LEU A 7 21.01 5.20 -11.39
CA LEU A 7 20.28 4.76 -10.19
C LEU A 7 18.77 4.92 -10.39
N ARG A 8 18.23 4.20 -11.37
CA ARG A 8 16.81 3.85 -11.35
C ARG A 8 16.64 2.83 -10.22
N LEU A 9 16.33 3.32 -9.05
CA LEU A 9 15.97 2.52 -7.88
C LEU A 9 14.73 1.68 -8.23
N PRO A 10 14.87 0.37 -8.51
CA PRO A 10 13.72 -0.52 -8.51
C PRO A 10 13.38 -0.77 -7.05
N LEU A 11 12.43 -0.02 -6.54
CA LEU A 11 11.86 -0.20 -5.21
C LEU A 11 11.44 -1.66 -5.01
N ILE A 12 11.64 -2.16 -3.80
CA ILE A 12 11.38 -3.54 -3.34
C ILE A 12 10.00 -4.07 -3.77
N SER A 13 9.01 -3.16 -3.89
CA SER A 13 7.65 -3.47 -4.35
C SER A 13 7.56 -4.07 -5.77
N GLY A 14 8.47 -3.71 -6.67
CA GLY A 14 8.49 -4.25 -8.04
C GLY A 14 8.81 -5.74 -8.10
N THR A 15 9.69 -6.26 -7.23
CA THR A 15 10.18 -7.64 -7.32
C THR A 15 9.10 -8.69 -7.16
N PHE A 16 8.14 -8.44 -6.27
CA PHE A 16 7.01 -9.33 -6.07
C PHE A 16 5.91 -9.13 -7.13
N ALA A 17 5.70 -7.92 -7.63
CA ALA A 17 4.72 -7.63 -8.66
C ALA A 17 5.10 -8.25 -10.01
N ASP A 18 6.38 -8.27 -10.36
CA ASP A 18 6.89 -8.71 -11.66
C ASP A 18 6.66 -10.21 -11.93
N ARG A 19 6.58 -11.04 -10.87
CA ARG A 19 6.48 -12.50 -11.02
C ARG A 19 5.04 -13.03 -11.08
N PHE A 20 4.08 -12.40 -10.43
CA PHE A 20 2.70 -12.89 -10.29
C PHE A 20 1.63 -11.96 -10.88
N GLY A 21 2.01 -10.81 -11.42
CA GLY A 21 1.11 -9.78 -11.94
C GLY A 21 0.51 -8.90 -10.83
N PHE A 22 0.17 -7.68 -11.19
CA PHE A 22 -0.44 -6.70 -10.26
C PHE A 22 -1.85 -7.09 -9.87
N THR A 23 -2.64 -7.60 -10.82
CA THR A 23 -4.04 -8.01 -10.60
C THR A 23 -4.16 -9.10 -9.55
N ASN A 24 -3.37 -10.18 -9.69
CA ASN A 24 -3.45 -11.30 -8.74
C ASN A 24 -3.07 -10.90 -7.33
N LYS A 25 -2.12 -9.99 -7.18
CA LYS A 25 -1.71 -9.49 -5.85
C LYS A 25 -2.69 -8.52 -5.25
N LEU A 26 -3.32 -7.69 -6.06
CA LEU A 26 -4.44 -6.86 -5.60
C LEU A 26 -5.58 -7.74 -5.10
N MET A 27 -5.93 -8.80 -5.84
CA MET A 27 -6.92 -9.77 -5.40
C MET A 27 -6.54 -10.45 -4.08
N VAL A 28 -5.30 -10.94 -3.96
CA VAL A 28 -4.80 -11.54 -2.72
C VAL A 28 -4.86 -10.55 -1.55
N SER A 29 -4.50 -9.29 -1.79
CA SER A 29 -4.60 -8.25 -0.77
C SER A 29 -6.03 -8.01 -0.32
N TYR A 30 -6.99 -7.85 -1.25
CA TYR A 30 -8.41 -7.70 -0.90
C TYR A 30 -8.99 -8.95 -0.24
N LEU A 31 -8.65 -10.14 -0.74
CA LEU A 31 -9.07 -11.41 -0.14
C LEU A 31 -8.47 -11.64 1.25
N SER A 32 -7.34 -11.04 1.57
CA SER A 32 -6.79 -11.04 2.92
C SER A 32 -7.43 -9.98 3.81
N TYR A 33 -7.75 -8.82 3.24
CA TYR A 33 -8.33 -7.68 3.96
C TYR A 33 -9.77 -7.94 4.37
N LEU A 34 -10.60 -8.43 3.44
CA LEU A 34 -12.03 -8.62 3.65
C LEU A 34 -12.34 -9.61 4.79
N PRO A 35 -11.78 -10.84 4.82
CA PRO A 35 -11.98 -11.75 5.94
C PRO A 35 -11.48 -11.19 7.26
N SER A 36 -10.37 -10.45 7.26
CA SER A 36 -9.83 -9.84 8.49
C SER A 36 -10.82 -8.82 9.08
N ILE A 37 -11.47 -7.99 8.26
CA ILE A 37 -12.49 -7.05 8.74
C ILE A 37 -13.76 -7.79 9.18
N LEU A 38 -14.19 -8.82 8.45
CA LEU A 38 -15.33 -9.64 8.85
C LEU A 38 -15.08 -10.37 10.17
N LEU A 39 -13.87 -10.88 10.39
CA LEU A 39 -13.47 -11.46 11.67
C LEU A 39 -13.55 -10.44 12.81
N LEU A 40 -13.26 -9.17 12.56
CA LEU A 40 -13.38 -8.12 13.56
C LEU A 40 -14.82 -7.91 14.04
N LEU A 41 -15.82 -8.16 13.16
CA LEU A 41 -17.24 -8.13 13.53
C LEU A 41 -17.64 -9.26 14.49
N LEU A 42 -17.00 -10.42 14.36
CA LEU A 42 -17.33 -11.63 15.11
C LEU A 42 -16.51 -11.78 16.39
N THR A 43 -15.31 -11.18 16.41
CA THR A 43 -14.35 -11.38 17.50
C THR A 43 -14.67 -10.49 18.70
N ARG A 44 -14.82 -11.12 19.88
CA ARG A 44 -15.06 -10.44 21.17
C ARG A 44 -13.88 -10.59 22.13
N SER A 45 -12.90 -11.44 21.82
CA SER A 45 -11.75 -11.68 22.69
C SER A 45 -10.58 -10.74 22.35
N TYR A 46 -9.82 -10.33 23.36
CA TYR A 46 -8.65 -9.46 23.18
C TYR A 46 -7.61 -10.06 22.20
N SER A 47 -7.27 -11.33 22.35
CA SER A 47 -6.33 -12.02 21.47
C SER A 47 -6.82 -12.06 20.01
N GLY A 48 -8.12 -12.30 19.82
CA GLY A 48 -8.72 -12.28 18.49
C GLY A 48 -8.66 -10.91 17.84
N ILE A 49 -8.92 -9.84 18.57
CA ILE A 49 -8.79 -8.46 18.06
C ILE A 49 -7.34 -8.18 17.64
N VAL A 50 -6.36 -8.54 18.46
CA VAL A 50 -4.93 -8.37 18.15
C VAL A 50 -4.55 -9.12 16.88
N LEU A 51 -4.92 -10.39 16.75
CA LEU A 51 -4.66 -11.20 15.56
C LEU A 51 -5.30 -10.59 14.30
N THR A 52 -6.53 -10.11 14.42
CA THR A 52 -7.24 -9.47 13.31
C THR A 52 -6.56 -8.16 12.90
N MET A 53 -6.14 -7.34 13.86
CA MET A 53 -5.38 -6.11 13.60
C MET A 53 -4.04 -6.38 12.92
N LEU A 54 -3.32 -7.42 13.33
CA LEU A 54 -2.09 -7.86 12.66
C LEU A 54 -2.36 -8.30 11.22
N SER A 55 -3.43 -9.07 10.99
CA SER A 55 -3.82 -9.49 9.64
C SER A 55 -4.18 -8.30 8.73
N ILE A 56 -4.91 -7.32 9.25
CA ILE A 56 -5.21 -6.06 8.54
C ILE A 56 -3.91 -5.30 8.22
N GLY A 57 -3.00 -5.21 9.19
CA GLY A 57 -1.70 -4.55 8.99
C GLY A 57 -0.85 -5.21 7.90
N LEU A 58 -0.83 -6.54 7.86
CA LEU A 58 -0.13 -7.30 6.82
C LEU A 58 -0.76 -7.08 5.44
N ALA A 59 -2.09 -7.15 5.34
CA ALA A 59 -2.82 -6.87 4.09
C ALA A 59 -2.56 -5.44 3.58
N ALA A 60 -2.60 -4.43 4.47
CA ALA A 60 -2.30 -3.04 4.16
C ALA A 60 -0.84 -2.85 3.71
N GLY A 61 0.09 -3.56 4.34
CA GLY A 61 1.51 -3.55 3.97
C GLY A 61 1.77 -4.04 2.55
N ILE A 62 0.99 -5.00 2.06
CA ILE A 62 1.06 -5.50 0.68
C ILE A 62 0.36 -4.53 -0.29
N PHE A 63 -0.80 -4.00 0.10
CA PHE A 63 -1.65 -3.18 -0.74
C PHE A 63 -0.99 -1.85 -1.16
N LYS A 64 -0.41 -1.13 -0.21
CA LYS A 64 0.12 0.22 -0.43
C LYS A 64 1.23 0.30 -1.49
N PRO A 65 2.29 -0.53 -1.45
CA PRO A 65 3.29 -0.54 -2.51
C PRO A 65 2.75 -1.00 -3.87
N LEU A 66 1.72 -1.85 -3.87
CA LEU A 66 1.13 -2.37 -5.07
C LEU A 66 0.38 -1.29 -5.88
N ILE A 67 -0.45 -0.49 -5.20
CA ILE A 67 -1.15 0.64 -5.82
C ILE A 67 -0.17 1.68 -6.34
N SER A 68 0.84 2.06 -5.55
CA SER A 68 1.88 2.99 -6.00
C SER A 68 2.66 2.45 -7.21
N GLY A 69 2.91 1.14 -7.25
CA GLY A 69 3.52 0.46 -8.39
C GLY A 69 2.63 0.50 -9.63
N THR A 70 1.31 0.31 -9.48
CA THR A 70 0.34 0.42 -10.56
C THR A 70 0.31 1.83 -11.13
N VAL A 71 0.19 2.86 -10.30
CA VAL A 71 0.23 4.27 -10.75
C VAL A 71 1.50 4.54 -11.55
N ARG A 72 2.65 4.05 -11.07
CA ARG A 72 3.93 4.18 -11.76
C ARG A 72 3.96 3.45 -13.10
N ALA A 73 3.30 2.31 -13.21
CA ALA A 73 3.31 1.49 -14.43
C ALA A 73 2.37 2.03 -15.53
N VAL A 74 1.28 2.70 -15.15
CA VAL A 74 0.31 3.28 -16.09
C VAL A 74 0.60 4.72 -16.46
N THR A 75 1.56 5.38 -15.79
CA THR A 75 1.98 6.75 -16.10
C THR A 75 3.32 6.74 -16.82
N ASP A 76 3.42 7.51 -17.89
CA ASP A 76 4.66 7.74 -18.63
C ASP A 76 5.50 8.88 -18.03
N GLY A 77 6.64 9.19 -18.65
CA GLY A 77 7.54 10.24 -18.17
C GLY A 77 6.93 11.63 -18.08
N THR A 78 5.94 11.95 -18.93
CA THR A 78 5.29 13.27 -19.01
C THR A 78 4.14 13.39 -18.01
N ASN A 79 3.35 12.33 -17.81
CA ASN A 79 2.14 12.34 -16.98
C ASN A 79 2.34 11.78 -15.56
N LYS A 80 3.55 11.36 -15.22
CA LYS A 80 3.85 10.69 -13.95
C LYS A 80 3.52 11.56 -12.74
N THR A 81 3.90 12.83 -12.78
CA THR A 81 3.62 13.79 -11.69
C THR A 81 2.12 13.97 -11.50
N LEU A 82 1.37 14.10 -12.60
CA LEU A 82 -0.09 14.23 -12.57
C LEU A 82 -0.75 12.95 -12.01
N GLY A 83 -0.31 11.76 -12.46
CA GLY A 83 -0.83 10.49 -11.97
C GLY A 83 -0.66 10.32 -10.46
N PHE A 84 0.52 10.66 -9.93
CA PHE A 84 0.74 10.64 -8.49
C PHE A 84 -0.04 11.73 -7.75
N ALA A 85 -0.18 12.93 -8.33
CA ALA A 85 -0.98 14.00 -7.74
C ALA A 85 -2.45 13.59 -7.58
N ILE A 86 -3.05 13.00 -8.61
CA ILE A 86 -4.43 12.47 -8.55
C ILE A 86 -4.53 11.35 -7.51
N PHE A 87 -3.57 10.42 -7.52
CA PHE A 87 -3.55 9.33 -6.53
C PHE A 87 -3.54 9.86 -5.10
N TYR A 88 -2.63 10.78 -4.77
CA TYR A 88 -2.56 11.35 -3.42
C TYR A 88 -3.76 12.22 -3.08
N ALA A 89 -4.35 12.94 -4.03
CA ALA A 89 -5.58 13.68 -3.82
C ALA A 89 -6.72 12.73 -3.42
N MET A 90 -6.89 11.60 -4.11
CA MET A 90 -7.89 10.59 -3.75
C MET A 90 -7.64 9.93 -2.39
N VAL A 91 -6.37 9.66 -2.05
CA VAL A 91 -5.99 9.16 -0.71
C VAL A 91 -6.38 10.17 0.37
N ASN A 92 -6.13 11.46 0.16
CA ASN A 92 -6.47 12.51 1.11
C ASN A 92 -8.00 12.69 1.26
N VAL A 93 -8.74 12.60 0.16
CA VAL A 93 -10.22 12.59 0.20
C VAL A 93 -10.69 11.41 1.06
N GLY A 94 -10.20 10.20 0.81
CA GLY A 94 -10.54 9.02 1.62
C GLY A 94 -10.17 9.18 3.09
N ALA A 95 -8.98 9.70 3.38
CA ALA A 95 -8.50 9.94 4.74
C ALA A 95 -9.33 11.01 5.48
N SER A 96 -9.91 11.97 4.77
CA SER A 96 -10.79 13.01 5.36
C SER A 96 -12.21 12.49 5.62
N PHE A 97 -12.81 11.82 4.63
CA PHE A 97 -14.19 11.36 4.75
C PHE A 97 -14.33 10.05 5.53
N GLY A 98 -13.35 9.14 5.45
CA GLY A 98 -13.37 7.84 6.12
C GLY A 98 -13.62 7.94 7.62
N PRO A 99 -12.83 8.70 8.40
CA PRO A 99 -13.02 8.87 9.83
C PRO A 99 -14.37 9.50 10.19
N ILE A 100 -14.88 10.43 9.36
CA ILE A 100 -16.19 11.09 9.60
C ILE A 100 -17.31 10.06 9.49
N VAL A 101 -17.31 9.24 8.44
CA VAL A 101 -18.30 8.17 8.23
C VAL A 101 -18.20 7.12 9.33
N ALA A 102 -16.99 6.64 9.60
CA ALA A 102 -16.73 5.64 10.63
C ALA A 102 -17.13 6.18 12.03
N GLY A 103 -16.83 7.45 12.33
CA GLY A 103 -17.19 8.09 13.58
C GLY A 103 -18.69 8.19 13.80
N ARG A 104 -19.46 8.53 12.77
CA ARG A 104 -20.93 8.57 12.85
C ARG A 104 -21.53 7.18 13.01
N LEU A 105 -21.05 6.19 12.26
CA LEU A 105 -21.55 4.83 12.35
C LEU A 105 -21.19 4.17 13.69
N ARG A 106 -20.02 4.48 14.24
CA ARG A 106 -19.58 4.00 15.56
C ARG A 106 -20.53 4.44 16.70
N VAL A 107 -21.12 5.63 16.61
CA VAL A 107 -22.08 6.11 17.62
C VAL A 107 -23.30 5.18 17.72
N ILE A 108 -23.70 4.56 16.60
CA ILE A 108 -24.79 3.59 16.58
C ILE A 108 -24.27 2.23 17.07
N SER A 109 -23.24 1.70 16.44
CA SER A 109 -22.54 0.47 16.84
C SER A 109 -21.22 0.34 16.08
N TRP A 110 -20.20 -0.25 16.72
CA TRP A 110 -18.95 -0.65 16.07
C TRP A 110 -19.16 -1.57 14.87
N ASN A 111 -20.18 -2.42 14.93
CA ASN A 111 -20.50 -3.34 13.83
C ASN A 111 -20.88 -2.59 12.54
N TYR A 112 -21.57 -1.45 12.64
CA TYR A 112 -21.87 -0.64 11.46
C TYR A 112 -20.63 0.00 10.85
N ALA A 113 -19.69 0.47 11.67
CA ALA A 113 -18.44 1.03 11.17
C ALA A 113 -17.58 -0.02 10.44
N PHE A 114 -17.42 -1.19 11.02
CA PHE A 114 -16.67 -2.29 10.38
C PHE A 114 -17.42 -2.89 9.19
N GLY A 115 -18.75 -2.97 9.26
CA GLY A 115 -19.59 -3.40 8.13
C GLY A 115 -19.45 -2.47 6.94
N ALA A 116 -19.47 -1.15 7.15
CA ALA A 116 -19.25 -0.18 6.08
C ALA A 116 -17.84 -0.30 5.46
N ALA A 117 -16.82 -0.55 6.26
CA ALA A 117 -15.47 -0.80 5.77
C ALA A 117 -15.40 -2.11 4.95
N ALA A 118 -16.07 -3.18 5.40
CA ALA A 118 -16.14 -4.44 4.65
C ALA A 118 -16.86 -4.26 3.31
N ILE A 119 -17.97 -3.52 3.28
CA ILE A 119 -18.70 -3.19 2.04
C ILE A 119 -17.80 -2.39 1.09
N ALA A 120 -17.09 -1.38 1.58
CA ALA A 120 -16.21 -0.57 0.77
C ALA A 120 -15.08 -1.42 0.13
N ILE A 121 -14.47 -2.33 0.89
CA ILE A 121 -13.43 -3.23 0.38
C ILE A 121 -14.02 -4.25 -0.61
N GLY A 122 -15.20 -4.80 -0.32
CA GLY A 122 -15.91 -5.69 -1.24
C GLY A 122 -16.23 -4.99 -2.57
N LEU A 123 -16.68 -3.73 -2.52
CA LEU A 123 -16.94 -2.93 -3.71
C LEU A 123 -15.65 -2.70 -4.51
N MET A 124 -14.53 -2.35 -3.83
CA MET A 124 -13.23 -2.19 -4.47
C MET A 124 -12.72 -3.48 -5.12
N LEU A 125 -12.97 -4.63 -4.49
CA LEU A 125 -12.65 -5.94 -5.07
C LEU A 125 -13.45 -6.16 -6.37
N VAL A 126 -14.75 -5.90 -6.36
CA VAL A 126 -15.61 -6.04 -7.54
C VAL A 126 -15.17 -5.09 -8.66
N ILE A 127 -14.91 -3.81 -8.32
CA ILE A 127 -14.42 -2.82 -9.30
C ILE A 127 -13.08 -3.27 -9.89
N THR A 128 -12.18 -3.81 -9.08
CA THR A 128 -10.90 -4.31 -9.54
C THR A 128 -11.07 -5.50 -10.49
N ILE A 129 -11.96 -6.44 -10.19
CA ILE A 129 -12.23 -7.58 -11.06
C ILE A 129 -12.82 -7.14 -12.42
N LEU A 130 -13.73 -6.17 -12.41
CA LEU A 130 -14.47 -5.76 -13.61
C LEU A 130 -13.69 -4.78 -14.49
N PHE A 131 -12.96 -3.85 -13.89
CA PHE A 131 -12.39 -2.70 -14.60
C PHE A 131 -10.87 -2.64 -14.61
N TYR A 132 -10.18 -3.37 -13.72
CA TYR A 132 -8.74 -3.28 -13.65
C TYR A 132 -8.08 -4.00 -14.82
N LYS A 133 -7.36 -3.24 -15.63
CA LYS A 133 -6.49 -3.79 -16.69
C LYS A 133 -5.06 -3.86 -16.17
N GLU A 134 -4.46 -5.04 -16.29
CA GLU A 134 -3.08 -5.23 -15.87
C GLU A 134 -2.15 -4.36 -16.73
N PRO A 135 -1.33 -3.49 -16.10
CA PRO A 135 -0.36 -2.69 -16.84
C PRO A 135 0.69 -3.60 -17.50
N PRO A 136 1.30 -3.16 -18.61
CA PRO A 136 2.33 -3.94 -19.29
C PRO A 136 3.46 -4.26 -18.31
N ARG A 137 3.85 -5.54 -18.26
CA ARG A 137 4.91 -6.02 -17.39
C ARG A 137 6.24 -5.44 -17.86
N GLN A 138 6.83 -4.57 -17.10
CA GLN A 138 8.22 -4.20 -17.28
C GLN A 138 9.07 -5.35 -16.71
N MET A 139 9.42 -6.31 -17.57
CA MET A 139 10.36 -7.38 -17.23
C MET A 139 11.77 -6.80 -17.06
N GLU A 140 12.03 -6.12 -15.96
CA GLU A 140 13.38 -5.92 -15.50
C GLU A 140 13.80 -7.21 -14.77
N GLY A 141 14.50 -8.11 -15.48
CA GLY A 141 15.04 -9.36 -14.97
C GLY A 141 16.14 -9.18 -13.92
N VAL A 142 15.87 -8.39 -12.90
CA VAL A 142 16.82 -8.13 -11.82
C VAL A 142 16.60 -9.17 -10.73
N THR A 143 17.57 -10.06 -10.55
CA THR A 143 17.60 -11.10 -9.53
C THR A 143 17.46 -10.49 -8.11
N LEU A 144 16.73 -11.18 -7.22
CA LEU A 144 16.51 -10.77 -5.81
C LEU A 144 17.82 -10.38 -5.11
N GLY A 145 18.89 -11.15 -5.31
CA GLY A 145 20.20 -10.86 -4.71
C GLY A 145 20.79 -9.52 -5.17
N ARG A 146 20.59 -9.16 -6.44
CA ARG A 146 21.02 -7.85 -6.96
C ARG A 146 20.21 -6.71 -6.35
N LYS A 147 18.90 -6.89 -6.13
CA LYS A 147 18.03 -5.90 -5.48
C LYS A 147 18.41 -5.70 -4.00
N LEU A 148 18.67 -6.78 -3.26
CA LEU A 148 19.15 -6.70 -1.88
C LEU A 148 20.50 -5.98 -1.79
N LYS A 149 21.42 -6.25 -2.72
CA LYS A 149 22.70 -5.54 -2.81
C LYS A 149 22.50 -4.04 -3.03
N TYR A 150 21.59 -3.63 -3.91
CA TYR A 150 21.30 -2.21 -4.15
C TYR A 150 20.69 -1.54 -2.91
N ILE A 151 19.82 -2.23 -2.16
CA ILE A 151 19.27 -1.73 -0.90
C ILE A 151 20.40 -1.53 0.11
N GLY A 152 21.28 -2.52 0.27
CA GLY A 152 22.44 -2.42 1.16
C GLY A 152 23.34 -1.26 0.79
N LEU A 153 23.65 -1.05 -0.47
CA LEU A 153 24.46 0.07 -0.96
C LEU A 153 23.78 1.43 -0.75
N THR A 154 22.45 1.49 -0.92
CA THR A 154 21.69 2.73 -0.69
C THR A 154 21.63 3.07 0.81
N LEU A 155 21.47 2.07 1.68
CA LEU A 155 21.51 2.26 3.12
C LEU A 155 22.93 2.53 3.64
N ALA A 156 23.96 2.11 2.92
CA ALA A 156 25.35 2.44 3.23
C ALA A 156 25.73 3.89 2.85
N ASP A 157 24.93 4.56 2.02
CA ASP A 157 25.10 5.98 1.73
C ASP A 157 24.71 6.81 2.97
N VAL A 158 25.72 7.41 3.60
CA VAL A 158 25.56 8.20 4.84
C VAL A 158 24.53 9.33 4.67
N ARG A 159 24.49 9.99 3.52
CA ARG A 159 23.57 11.11 3.25
C ARG A 159 22.12 10.60 3.22
N PHE A 160 21.88 9.50 2.53
CA PHE A 160 20.56 8.91 2.45
C PHE A 160 20.09 8.35 3.81
N SER A 161 20.97 7.66 4.52
CA SER A 161 20.67 7.12 5.85
C SER A 161 20.43 8.21 6.89
N THR A 162 21.20 9.28 6.88
CA THR A 162 20.96 10.44 7.74
C THR A 162 19.61 11.08 7.43
N PHE A 163 19.26 11.23 6.15
CA PHE A 163 17.95 11.74 5.75
C PHE A 163 16.81 10.83 6.26
N LEU A 164 16.93 9.50 6.14
CA LEU A 164 15.94 8.56 6.65
C LEU A 164 15.78 8.63 8.16
N VAL A 165 16.89 8.74 8.91
CA VAL A 165 16.86 8.87 10.37
C VAL A 165 16.16 10.18 10.77
N LEU A 166 16.54 11.30 10.16
CA LEU A 166 15.91 12.60 10.41
C LEU A 166 14.42 12.57 10.08
N LEU A 167 14.05 11.97 8.96
CA LEU A 167 12.66 11.78 8.56
C LEU A 167 11.90 10.94 9.60
N GLY A 168 12.49 9.84 10.06
CA GLY A 168 11.91 8.98 11.10
C GLY A 168 11.68 9.73 12.42
N ILE A 169 12.67 10.51 12.86
CA ILE A 169 12.56 11.36 14.05
C ILE A 169 11.46 12.40 13.86
N PHE A 170 11.41 13.08 12.70
CA PHE A 170 10.39 14.08 12.40
C PHE A 170 8.98 13.50 12.43
N PHE A 171 8.78 12.30 11.91
CA PHE A 171 7.47 11.63 11.97
C PHE A 171 7.12 11.10 13.36
N TRP A 172 8.11 10.85 14.22
CA TRP A 172 7.89 10.32 15.57
C TRP A 172 7.59 11.41 16.61
N LEU A 173 8.19 12.59 16.45
CA LEU A 173 8.03 13.73 17.36
C LEU A 173 6.56 14.14 17.62
N PRO A 174 5.63 14.15 16.65
CA PRO A 174 4.23 14.53 16.89
C PRO A 174 3.43 13.53 17.72
N PHE A 175 3.96 12.34 17.98
CA PHE A 175 3.27 11.28 18.75
C PHE A 175 3.64 11.29 20.23
N TRP A 176 4.50 12.20 20.65
CA TRP A 176 4.89 12.46 22.04
C TRP A 176 4.49 13.89 22.44
#